data_71a53c31ec368beef9b5adc1c0417e6b
#
_entry.id   71a53c31ec368beef9b5adc1c0417e6b
#
_cell.length_a   1.000
_cell.length_b   1.000
_cell.length_c   1.000
_cell.angle_alpha   90.00
_cell.angle_beta   90.00
_cell.angle_gamma   90.00
#
_symmetry.space_group_name_H-M   'P 1'
#
loop_
_entity.id
_entity.type
_entity.pdbx_description
1 polymer ?
#
loop_
_entity_poly.entity_id
_entity_poly.type
_entity_poly.pdbx_seq_one_letter_code
_entity_poly.pdbx_strand_id
1 'polypeptide(L)'
;MENKPVKKNLYYSFVISLAGILRRTIMPAKFHNKDRLNMDAPYILISNHNSMLDPLYISNACKRYQIRWLGKKEILKMPVIGWFAKKMNMIHVDRHNSDMAAMRQCMASIKSGEVLGIFPEGTRHQPSLMHEVESGTAFIALRAGVPLLPVYFDKKISFFRKANAYVGEPMDITALKAEGMNTETVAKLCKEIQETFFALRDAAAK
;
A
#
# COMPACT_ATOMS: atom_id res chain seq x y z
N MET A 1 -18.58 0.03 17.45
CA MET A 1 -19.17 0.73 16.27
C MET A 1 -18.87 -0.12 15.05
N GLU A 2 -19.89 -0.61 14.38
CA GLU A 2 -19.72 -1.41 13.17
C GLU A 2 -19.18 -0.50 12.06
N ASN A 3 -17.91 -0.68 11.71
CA ASN A 3 -17.24 0.10 10.65
C ASN A 3 -17.80 -0.34 9.29
N LYS A 4 -18.82 0.37 8.81
CA LYS A 4 -19.36 0.12 7.47
C LYS A 4 -18.30 0.45 6.42
N PRO A 5 -18.03 -0.47 5.49
CA PRO A 5 -17.05 -0.24 4.44
C PRO A 5 -17.40 1.01 3.64
N VAL A 6 -16.41 1.87 3.40
CA VAL A 6 -16.59 3.06 2.56
C VAL A 6 -16.98 2.61 1.15
N LYS A 7 -18.09 3.13 0.63
CA LYS A 7 -18.60 2.75 -0.71
C LYS A 7 -17.57 3.10 -1.78
N LYS A 8 -17.21 2.11 -2.60
CA LYS A 8 -16.36 2.32 -3.77
C LYS A 8 -17.05 3.27 -4.74
N ASN A 9 -16.35 4.32 -5.18
CA ASN A 9 -16.90 5.19 -6.20
C ASN A 9 -16.92 4.49 -7.57
N LEU A 10 -17.80 4.93 -8.46
CA LEU A 10 -18.02 4.32 -9.77
C LEU A 10 -16.75 4.30 -10.63
N TYR A 11 -15.98 5.38 -10.63
CA TYR A 11 -14.71 5.48 -11.37
C TYR A 11 -13.66 4.51 -10.85
N TYR A 12 -13.52 4.44 -9.52
CA TYR A 12 -12.64 3.45 -8.91
C TYR A 12 -13.01 2.04 -9.35
N SER A 13 -14.29 1.68 -9.26
CA SER A 13 -14.78 0.36 -9.66
C SER A 13 -14.51 0.05 -11.13
N PHE A 14 -14.71 1.02 -12.02
CA PHE A 14 -14.43 0.88 -13.45
C PHE A 14 -12.92 0.63 -13.72
N VAL A 15 -12.06 1.50 -13.18
CA VAL A 15 -10.58 1.40 -13.35
C VAL A 15 -10.05 0.08 -12.81
N ILE A 16 -10.52 -0.33 -11.63
CA ILE A 16 -10.09 -1.58 -11.00
C ILE A 16 -10.60 -2.80 -11.76
N SER A 17 -11.78 -2.73 -12.37
CA SER A 17 -12.29 -3.81 -13.23
C SER A 17 -11.45 -3.97 -14.49
N LEU A 18 -11.08 -2.85 -15.15
CA LEU A 18 -10.18 -2.86 -16.30
C LEU A 18 -8.80 -3.42 -15.94
N ALA A 19 -8.23 -2.99 -14.80
CA ALA A 19 -6.99 -3.56 -14.27
C ALA A 19 -7.12 -5.07 -13.99
N GLY A 20 -8.30 -5.54 -13.57
CA GLY A 20 -8.61 -6.94 -13.36
C GLY A 20 -8.61 -7.77 -14.65
N ILE A 21 -9.09 -7.22 -15.75
CA ILE A 21 -9.01 -7.82 -17.08
C ILE A 21 -7.55 -7.92 -17.51
N LEU A 22 -6.81 -6.81 -17.46
CA LEU A 22 -5.39 -6.74 -17.82
C LEU A 22 -4.55 -7.74 -17.03
N ARG A 23 -4.81 -7.86 -15.71
CA ARG A 23 -4.14 -8.81 -14.83
C ARG A 23 -4.39 -10.28 -15.17
N ARG A 24 -5.53 -10.60 -15.79
CA ARG A 24 -5.87 -11.99 -16.15
C ARG A 24 -5.42 -12.37 -17.56
N THR A 25 -5.22 -11.40 -18.43
CA THR A 25 -4.96 -11.61 -19.86
C THR A 25 -3.52 -11.30 -20.24
N ILE A 26 -3.21 -10.02 -20.43
CA ILE A 26 -1.98 -9.56 -21.11
C ILE A 26 -0.79 -9.41 -20.16
N MET A 27 -1.05 -8.97 -18.93
CA MET A 27 -0.02 -8.73 -17.90
C MET A 27 -0.36 -9.52 -16.63
N PRO A 28 -0.21 -10.86 -16.65
CA PRO A 28 -0.76 -11.71 -15.61
C PRO A 28 -0.07 -11.53 -14.26
N ALA A 29 -0.89 -11.50 -13.19
CA ALA A 29 -0.41 -11.56 -11.83
C ALA A 29 -1.32 -12.44 -10.97
N LYS A 30 -0.72 -13.33 -10.18
CA LYS A 30 -1.42 -14.19 -9.23
C LYS A 30 -1.22 -13.66 -7.82
N PHE A 31 -2.30 -13.59 -7.06
CA PHE A 31 -2.25 -13.24 -5.63
C PHE A 31 -2.37 -14.51 -4.80
N HIS A 32 -1.43 -14.71 -3.89
CA HIS A 32 -1.42 -15.74 -2.86
C HIS A 32 -1.93 -15.13 -1.55
N ASN A 33 -2.73 -15.89 -0.79
CA ASN A 33 -3.35 -15.45 0.48
C ASN A 33 -4.18 -14.15 0.35
N LYS A 34 -4.81 -13.94 -0.82
CA LYS A 34 -5.56 -12.70 -1.15
C LYS A 34 -6.70 -12.38 -0.18
N ASP A 35 -7.22 -13.39 0.53
CA ASP A 35 -8.36 -13.22 1.44
C ASP A 35 -7.99 -12.32 2.63
N ARG A 36 -6.69 -12.26 3.01
CA ARG A 36 -6.16 -11.33 4.02
C ARG A 36 -6.38 -9.86 3.66
N LEU A 37 -6.44 -9.52 2.35
CA LEU A 37 -6.77 -8.16 1.90
C LEU A 37 -8.17 -7.69 2.31
N ASN A 38 -9.02 -8.60 2.77
CA ASN A 38 -10.39 -8.32 3.18
C ASN A 38 -10.58 -8.43 4.70
N MET A 39 -9.49 -8.39 5.49
CA MET A 39 -9.53 -8.27 6.95
C MET A 39 -10.31 -7.02 7.37
N ASP A 40 -10.69 -6.93 8.63
CA ASP A 40 -11.45 -5.77 9.11
C ASP A 40 -10.60 -4.49 9.09
N ALA A 41 -11.14 -3.44 8.47
CA ALA A 41 -10.54 -2.10 8.45
C ALA A 41 -10.83 -1.34 9.76
N PRO A 42 -10.00 -0.35 10.15
CA PRO A 42 -8.91 0.22 9.36
C PRO A 42 -7.58 -0.55 9.48
N TYR A 43 -6.81 -0.57 8.40
CA TYR A 43 -5.44 -1.04 8.39
C TYR A 43 -4.62 -0.27 7.34
N ILE A 44 -3.31 -0.34 7.45
CA ILE A 44 -2.40 0.22 6.43
C ILE A 44 -1.85 -0.94 5.61
N LEU A 45 -2.11 -0.92 4.32
CA LEU A 45 -1.52 -1.84 3.36
C LEU A 45 -0.16 -1.28 2.92
N ILE A 46 0.89 -2.10 3.05
CA ILE A 46 2.23 -1.75 2.60
C ILE A 46 2.69 -2.72 1.51
N SER A 47 3.36 -2.21 0.47
CA SER A 47 3.86 -3.06 -0.61
C SER A 47 5.20 -2.55 -1.15
N ASN A 48 6.05 -3.46 -1.64
CA ASN A 48 7.16 -3.08 -2.49
C ASN A 48 6.65 -2.53 -3.82
N HIS A 49 7.42 -1.62 -4.46
CA HIS A 49 6.96 -0.89 -5.63
C HIS A 49 7.79 -1.17 -6.88
N ASN A 50 7.28 -2.05 -7.73
CA ASN A 50 7.94 -2.50 -8.97
C ASN A 50 7.35 -1.87 -10.23
N SER A 51 6.05 -1.52 -10.21
CA SER A 51 5.29 -1.11 -11.39
C SER A 51 4.24 -0.05 -11.06
N MET A 52 3.91 0.81 -12.04
CA MET A 52 2.76 1.70 -11.96
C MET A 52 1.42 0.97 -11.79
N LEU A 53 1.39 -0.32 -12.11
CA LEU A 53 0.18 -1.14 -12.02
C LEU A 53 -0.01 -1.77 -10.64
N ASP A 54 1.02 -1.77 -9.77
CA ASP A 54 0.94 -2.41 -8.45
C ASP A 54 -0.28 -1.93 -7.64
N PRO A 55 -0.53 -0.61 -7.47
CA PRO A 55 -1.67 -0.14 -6.71
C PRO A 55 -3.01 -0.57 -7.32
N LEU A 56 -3.11 -0.64 -8.65
CA LEU A 56 -4.33 -1.05 -9.34
C LEU A 56 -4.60 -2.55 -9.16
N TYR A 57 -3.56 -3.37 -9.19
CA TYR A 57 -3.67 -4.82 -9.06
C TYR A 57 -4.01 -5.23 -7.63
N ILE A 58 -3.39 -4.60 -6.64
CA ILE A 58 -3.73 -4.80 -5.23
C ILE A 58 -5.18 -4.35 -4.99
N SER A 59 -5.56 -3.18 -5.50
CA SER A 59 -6.93 -2.67 -5.40
C SER A 59 -7.96 -3.60 -6.07
N ASN A 60 -7.61 -4.24 -7.19
CA ASN A 60 -8.46 -5.25 -7.82
C ASN A 60 -8.57 -6.54 -6.99
N ALA A 61 -7.51 -6.93 -6.29
CA ALA A 61 -7.53 -8.11 -5.41
C ALA A 61 -8.33 -7.85 -4.13
N CYS A 62 -8.28 -6.64 -3.56
CA CYS A 62 -9.08 -6.22 -2.41
C CYS A 62 -10.55 -6.02 -2.82
N LYS A 63 -11.43 -6.96 -2.45
CA LYS A 63 -12.84 -6.92 -2.85
C LYS A 63 -13.71 -6.08 -1.92
N ARG A 64 -13.36 -6.00 -0.66
CA ARG A 64 -14.19 -5.38 0.39
C ARG A 64 -14.08 -3.86 0.41
N TYR A 65 -12.85 -3.30 0.22
CA TYR A 65 -12.58 -1.88 0.43
C TYR A 65 -12.07 -1.17 -0.82
N GLN A 66 -12.26 0.15 -0.86
CA GLN A 66 -11.47 1.04 -1.70
C GLN A 66 -10.18 1.36 -0.95
N ILE A 67 -9.02 1.10 -1.57
CA ILE A 67 -7.73 1.46 -1.01
C ILE A 67 -7.42 2.90 -1.40
N ARG A 68 -7.11 3.73 -0.41
CA ARG A 68 -6.70 5.10 -0.61
C ARG A 68 -5.18 5.19 -0.60
N TRP A 69 -4.60 5.35 -1.78
CA TRP A 69 -3.16 5.30 -1.97
C TRP A 69 -2.50 6.63 -1.63
N LEU A 70 -1.33 6.56 -0.93
CA LEU A 70 -0.42 7.68 -0.76
C LEU A 70 0.55 7.73 -1.93
N GLY A 71 0.68 8.88 -2.59
CA GLY A 71 1.56 9.03 -3.75
C GLY A 71 2.18 10.42 -3.87
N LYS A 72 3.22 10.52 -4.70
CA LYS A 72 3.93 11.78 -4.93
C LYS A 72 3.03 12.82 -5.61
N LYS A 73 3.14 14.08 -5.21
CA LYS A 73 2.40 15.22 -5.79
C LYS A 73 2.66 15.38 -7.29
N GLU A 74 3.88 15.02 -7.75
CA GLU A 74 4.27 15.10 -9.15
C GLU A 74 3.44 14.21 -10.08
N ILE A 75 2.83 13.15 -9.56
CA ILE A 75 1.91 12.28 -10.30
C ILE A 75 0.75 13.10 -10.90
N LEU A 76 0.31 14.15 -10.20
CA LEU A 76 -0.78 15.03 -10.67
C LEU A 76 -0.45 15.78 -11.97
N LYS A 77 0.85 15.99 -12.26
CA LYS A 77 1.31 16.68 -13.47
C LYS A 77 1.26 15.78 -14.72
N MET A 78 1.13 14.46 -14.53
CA MET A 78 1.04 13.51 -15.63
C MET A 78 -0.39 13.50 -16.19
N PRO A 79 -0.62 13.80 -17.49
CA PRO A 79 -1.97 14.09 -18.00
C PRO A 79 -3.00 12.98 -17.72
N VAL A 80 -2.68 11.74 -18.08
CA VAL A 80 -3.59 10.60 -17.90
C VAL A 80 -3.54 10.07 -16.46
N ILE A 81 -2.32 9.84 -15.94
CA ILE A 81 -2.14 9.23 -14.62
C ILE A 81 -2.61 10.17 -13.51
N GLY A 82 -2.34 11.48 -13.63
CA GLY A 82 -2.80 12.48 -12.68
C GLY A 82 -4.33 12.59 -12.64
N TRP A 83 -5.00 12.46 -13.79
CA TRP A 83 -6.46 12.41 -13.85
C TRP A 83 -6.98 11.16 -13.09
N PHE A 84 -6.40 9.98 -13.32
CA PHE A 84 -6.74 8.76 -12.59
C PHE A 84 -6.47 8.88 -11.09
N ALA A 85 -5.32 9.43 -10.70
CA ALA A 85 -4.95 9.62 -9.30
C ALA A 85 -6.00 10.46 -8.54
N LYS A 86 -6.45 11.56 -9.15
CA LYS A 86 -7.54 12.39 -8.60
C LYS A 86 -8.84 11.61 -8.47
N LYS A 87 -9.24 10.87 -9.51
CA LYS A 87 -10.49 10.08 -9.50
C LYS A 87 -10.46 8.91 -8.53
N MET A 88 -9.28 8.36 -8.25
CA MET A 88 -9.07 7.33 -7.23
C MET A 88 -8.95 7.91 -5.81
N ASN A 89 -9.09 9.22 -5.66
CA ASN A 89 -9.01 9.91 -4.36
C ASN A 89 -7.68 9.65 -3.63
N MET A 90 -6.55 9.64 -4.39
CA MET A 90 -5.22 9.45 -3.81
C MET A 90 -4.85 10.63 -2.90
N ILE A 91 -4.15 10.33 -1.82
CA ILE A 91 -3.51 11.34 -0.98
C ILE A 91 -2.16 11.66 -1.62
N HIS A 92 -1.90 12.95 -1.83
CA HIS A 92 -0.67 13.41 -2.46
C HIS A 92 0.26 14.01 -1.43
N VAL A 93 1.52 13.59 -1.44
CA VAL A 93 2.55 14.06 -0.51
C VAL A 93 3.64 14.85 -1.25
N ASP A 94 3.98 16.02 -0.71
CA ASP A 94 5.16 16.78 -1.08
C ASP A 94 6.34 16.29 -0.22
N ARG A 95 7.29 15.58 -0.83
CA ARG A 95 8.43 14.99 -0.10
C ARG A 95 9.54 15.96 0.22
N HIS A 96 9.55 17.11 -0.43
CA HIS A 96 10.56 18.14 -0.22
C HIS A 96 10.24 19.04 0.98
N ASN A 97 9.02 18.94 1.50
CA ASN A 97 8.54 19.70 2.64
C ASN A 97 7.81 18.76 3.62
N SER A 98 7.84 19.10 4.92
CA SER A 98 7.03 18.41 5.92
C SER A 98 5.53 18.60 5.59
N ASP A 99 4.95 17.65 4.86
CA ASP A 99 3.56 17.77 4.38
C ASP A 99 2.55 17.37 5.47
N MET A 100 2.32 18.32 6.38
CA MET A 100 1.31 18.16 7.45
C MET A 100 -0.11 18.00 6.91
N ALA A 101 -0.36 18.47 5.67
CA ALA A 101 -1.69 18.31 5.06
C ALA A 101 -1.90 16.87 4.61
N ALA A 102 -0.89 16.24 3.97
CA ALA A 102 -0.93 14.82 3.63
C ALA A 102 -1.07 13.94 4.89
N MET A 103 -0.31 14.25 5.94
CA MET A 103 -0.41 13.56 7.23
C MET A 103 -1.84 13.62 7.80
N ARG A 104 -2.44 14.82 7.85
CA ARG A 104 -3.83 14.97 8.32
C ARG A 104 -4.81 14.17 7.48
N GLN A 105 -4.63 14.13 6.15
CA GLN A 105 -5.48 13.33 5.27
C GLN A 105 -5.32 11.82 5.52
N CYS A 106 -4.09 11.33 5.75
CA CYS A 106 -3.85 9.93 6.13
C CYS A 106 -4.58 9.59 7.44
N MET A 107 -4.44 10.41 8.47
CA MET A 107 -5.10 10.20 9.75
C MET A 107 -6.62 10.26 9.64
N ALA A 108 -7.16 11.20 8.85
CA ALA A 108 -8.60 11.30 8.60
C ALA A 108 -9.14 10.06 7.87
N SER A 109 -8.40 9.56 6.88
CA SER A 109 -8.73 8.33 6.14
C SER A 109 -8.83 7.12 7.08
N ILE A 110 -7.81 6.91 7.90
CA ILE A 110 -7.79 5.80 8.87
C ILE A 110 -8.92 5.94 9.90
N LYS A 111 -9.14 7.14 10.43
CA LYS A 111 -10.22 7.42 11.39
C LYS A 111 -11.61 7.17 10.81
N SER A 112 -11.80 7.38 9.51
CA SER A 112 -13.06 7.06 8.81
C SER A 112 -13.23 5.57 8.48
N GLY A 113 -12.29 4.70 8.87
CA GLY A 113 -12.36 3.26 8.62
C GLY A 113 -11.92 2.85 7.21
N GLU A 114 -11.17 3.71 6.51
CA GLU A 114 -10.62 3.38 5.19
C GLU A 114 -9.34 2.55 5.29
N VAL A 115 -9.00 1.86 4.20
CA VAL A 115 -7.70 1.21 4.02
C VAL A 115 -6.74 2.19 3.34
N LEU A 116 -5.63 2.48 4.00
CA LEU A 116 -4.57 3.32 3.45
C LEU A 116 -3.52 2.45 2.78
N GLY A 117 -3.15 2.76 1.52
CA GLY A 117 -2.09 2.07 0.80
C GLY A 117 -0.81 2.92 0.75
N ILE A 118 0.32 2.35 1.14
CA ILE A 118 1.63 3.01 1.14
C ILE A 118 2.67 2.11 0.48
N PHE A 119 3.57 2.70 -0.31
CA PHE A 119 4.79 2.07 -0.77
C PHE A 119 5.95 2.58 0.09
N PRO A 120 6.45 1.77 1.06
CA PRO A 120 7.41 2.23 2.06
C PRO A 120 8.75 2.69 1.50
N GLU A 121 9.15 2.17 0.34
CA GLU A 121 10.37 2.56 -0.39
C GLU A 121 10.28 3.99 -0.95
N GLY A 122 9.08 4.53 -0.99
CA GLY A 122 8.84 5.87 -1.47
C GLY A 122 9.06 6.08 -2.96
N THR A 123 9.81 5.24 -3.64
CA THR A 123 10.06 5.30 -5.08
C THR A 123 10.11 3.87 -5.63
N ARG A 124 10.13 3.75 -6.95
CA ARG A 124 10.28 2.45 -7.62
C ARG A 124 11.74 2.10 -7.74
N HIS A 125 12.16 1.01 -7.14
CA HIS A 125 13.51 0.45 -7.26
C HIS A 125 13.50 -0.82 -8.10
N GLN A 126 14.62 -1.11 -8.74
CA GLN A 126 14.82 -2.34 -9.51
C GLN A 126 16.24 -2.88 -9.22
N PRO A 127 16.37 -4.10 -8.66
CA PRO A 127 15.30 -4.92 -8.09
C PRO A 127 14.72 -4.30 -6.81
N SER A 128 13.41 -4.38 -6.64
CA SER A 128 12.74 -3.88 -5.44
C SER A 128 12.93 -4.89 -4.32
N LEU A 129 13.82 -4.60 -3.40
CA LEU A 129 14.16 -5.48 -2.26
C LEU A 129 13.85 -4.85 -0.90
N MET A 130 13.09 -3.76 -0.85
CA MET A 130 12.81 -3.04 0.41
C MET A 130 14.11 -2.68 1.18
N HIS A 131 15.15 -2.24 0.46
CA HIS A 131 16.43 -1.88 1.07
C HIS A 131 16.31 -0.69 2.02
N GLU A 132 15.43 0.25 1.69
CA GLU A 132 15.15 1.41 2.51
C GLU A 132 13.65 1.52 2.75
N VAL A 133 13.28 1.78 3.99
CA VAL A 133 11.92 2.10 4.42
C VAL A 133 11.89 3.56 4.86
N GLU A 134 11.14 4.37 4.16
CA GLU A 134 10.95 5.78 4.50
C GLU A 134 10.36 5.92 5.91
N SER A 135 11.00 6.70 6.75
CA SER A 135 10.58 6.96 8.13
C SER A 135 9.14 7.49 8.23
N GLY A 136 8.68 8.20 7.18
CA GLY A 136 7.31 8.67 7.07
C GLY A 136 6.27 7.56 7.12
N THR A 137 6.58 6.38 6.56
CA THR A 137 5.67 5.21 6.62
C THR A 137 5.51 4.73 8.07
N ALA A 138 6.63 4.53 8.77
CA ALA A 138 6.61 4.11 10.17
C ALA A 138 5.95 5.16 11.07
N PHE A 139 6.20 6.45 10.81
CA PHE A 139 5.58 7.54 11.56
C PHE A 139 4.04 7.55 11.39
N ILE A 140 3.54 7.39 10.15
CA ILE A 140 2.09 7.29 9.89
C ILE A 140 1.50 6.08 10.62
N ALA A 141 2.17 4.92 10.56
CA ALA A 141 1.72 3.68 11.17
C ALA A 141 1.61 3.80 12.70
N LEU A 142 2.69 4.24 13.36
CA LEU A 142 2.72 4.44 14.82
C LEU A 142 1.67 5.44 15.29
N ARG A 143 1.51 6.55 14.56
CA ARG A 143 0.50 7.56 14.88
C ARG A 143 -0.91 7.01 14.74
N ALA A 144 -1.17 6.23 13.71
CA ALA A 144 -2.46 5.59 13.46
C ALA A 144 -2.76 4.49 14.48
N GLY A 145 -1.78 3.65 14.79
CA GLY A 145 -1.91 2.51 15.70
C GLY A 145 -2.86 1.44 15.17
N VAL A 146 -2.81 1.21 13.86
CA VAL A 146 -3.57 0.15 13.18
C VAL A 146 -2.62 -0.86 12.58
N PRO A 147 -3.03 -2.13 12.35
CA PRO A 147 -2.17 -3.15 11.78
C PRO A 147 -1.60 -2.75 10.41
N LEU A 148 -0.40 -3.25 10.10
CA LEU A 148 0.19 -3.17 8.77
C LEU A 148 -0.03 -4.49 8.03
N LEU A 149 -0.54 -4.45 6.79
CA LEU A 149 -0.71 -5.63 5.95
C LEU A 149 0.30 -5.60 4.80
N PRO A 150 1.35 -6.45 4.82
CA PRO A 150 2.37 -6.46 3.78
C PRO A 150 1.92 -7.24 2.55
N VAL A 151 2.23 -6.70 1.36
CA VAL A 151 2.05 -7.35 0.06
C VAL A 151 3.35 -7.30 -0.72
N TYR A 152 3.92 -8.46 -1.02
CA TYR A 152 5.18 -8.59 -1.73
C TYR A 152 4.97 -9.05 -3.17
N PHE A 153 5.47 -8.30 -4.15
CA PHE A 153 5.59 -8.72 -5.54
C PHE A 153 6.97 -9.30 -5.82
N ASP A 154 7.02 -10.53 -6.37
CA ASP A 154 8.26 -11.23 -6.71
C ASP A 154 9.03 -10.56 -7.85
N LYS A 155 8.32 -9.88 -8.75
CA LYS A 155 8.88 -9.17 -9.90
C LYS A 155 7.96 -8.08 -10.43
N LYS A 156 8.49 -7.27 -11.31
CA LYS A 156 7.73 -6.26 -12.04
C LYS A 156 6.63 -6.89 -12.91
N ILE A 157 5.43 -6.32 -12.82
CA ILE A 157 4.32 -6.64 -13.72
C ILE A 157 4.73 -6.25 -15.14
N SER A 158 4.69 -7.21 -16.06
CA SER A 158 5.11 -7.04 -17.46
C SER A 158 4.27 -7.88 -18.40
N PHE A 159 4.37 -7.60 -19.70
CA PHE A 159 3.62 -8.30 -20.74
C PHE A 159 3.98 -9.79 -20.77
N PHE A 160 2.96 -10.65 -20.82
CA PHE A 160 3.03 -12.10 -20.95
C PHE A 160 3.94 -12.84 -19.94
N ARG A 161 4.41 -12.15 -18.90
CA ARG A 161 5.22 -12.75 -17.82
C ARG A 161 4.44 -12.66 -16.51
N LYS A 162 4.08 -13.82 -15.97
CA LYS A 162 3.30 -13.91 -14.74
C LYS A 162 4.13 -13.44 -13.54
N ALA A 163 3.65 -12.39 -12.86
CA ALA A 163 4.13 -11.98 -11.56
C ALA A 163 3.34 -12.70 -10.44
N ASN A 164 3.94 -12.86 -9.28
CA ASN A 164 3.23 -13.32 -8.09
C ASN A 164 3.23 -12.21 -7.04
N ALA A 165 2.11 -12.06 -6.36
CA ALA A 165 1.94 -11.20 -5.20
C ALA A 165 1.59 -12.06 -3.99
N TYR A 166 2.31 -11.89 -2.90
CA TYR A 166 2.15 -12.65 -1.67
C TYR A 166 1.65 -11.71 -0.58
N VAL A 167 0.45 -11.98 -0.06
CA VAL A 167 -0.11 -11.22 1.07
C VAL A 167 0.36 -11.89 2.35
N GLY A 168 1.17 -11.17 3.13
CA GLY A 168 1.72 -11.65 4.40
C GLY A 168 0.69 -11.66 5.52
N GLU A 169 1.13 -12.01 6.72
CA GLU A 169 0.33 -11.86 7.94
C GLU A 169 0.28 -10.39 8.34
N PRO A 170 -0.84 -9.94 8.93
CA PRO A 170 -0.91 -8.60 9.51
C PRO A 170 0.14 -8.42 10.61
N MET A 171 0.89 -7.33 10.55
CA MET A 171 1.84 -6.93 11.58
C MET A 171 1.10 -6.12 12.65
N ASP A 172 1.10 -6.62 13.88
CA ASP A 172 0.61 -5.86 15.03
C ASP A 172 1.71 -4.94 15.56
N ILE A 173 1.44 -3.65 15.60
CA ILE A 173 2.37 -2.61 16.05
C ILE A 173 1.99 -2.01 17.41
N THR A 174 1.09 -2.66 18.14
CA THR A 174 0.55 -2.16 19.43
C THR A 174 1.66 -2.00 20.45
N ALA A 175 2.56 -2.97 20.54
CA ALA A 175 3.70 -2.92 21.47
C ALA A 175 4.64 -1.75 21.16
N LEU A 176 5.03 -1.58 19.91
CA LEU A 176 5.88 -0.46 19.46
C LEU A 176 5.20 0.89 19.70
N LYS A 177 3.91 0.99 19.44
CA LYS A 177 3.15 2.22 19.71
C LYS A 177 3.18 2.56 21.21
N ALA A 178 3.11 1.57 22.10
CA ALA A 178 3.16 1.78 23.54
C ALA A 178 4.53 2.30 24.04
N GLU A 179 5.63 2.03 23.32
CA GLU A 179 6.95 2.61 23.59
C GLU A 179 7.02 4.12 23.32
N GLY A 180 6.00 4.68 22.64
CA GLY A 180 5.91 6.09 22.29
C GLY A 180 6.45 6.41 20.91
N MET A 181 6.17 7.64 20.45
CA MET A 181 6.61 8.14 19.13
C MET A 181 7.94 8.89 19.28
N ASN A 182 9.04 8.19 19.07
CA ASN A 182 10.39 8.75 19.06
C ASN A 182 11.19 8.17 17.88
N THR A 183 12.38 8.70 17.65
CA THR A 183 13.26 8.28 16.55
C THR A 183 13.63 6.80 16.61
N GLU A 184 13.82 6.27 17.82
CA GLU A 184 14.18 4.87 18.04
C GLU A 184 13.04 3.94 17.64
N THR A 185 11.81 4.22 18.11
CA THR A 185 10.62 3.43 17.78
C THR A 185 10.30 3.45 16.28
N VAL A 186 10.48 4.62 15.65
CA VAL A 186 10.35 4.75 14.18
C VAL A 186 11.39 3.88 13.47
N ALA A 187 12.65 3.90 13.91
CA ALA A 187 13.70 3.09 13.31
C ALA A 187 13.46 1.58 13.52
N LYS A 188 12.99 1.17 14.71
CA LYS A 188 12.60 -0.22 14.99
C LYS A 188 11.51 -0.69 14.02
N LEU A 189 10.44 0.10 13.84
CA LEU A 189 9.36 -0.27 12.92
C LEU A 189 9.83 -0.32 11.46
N CYS A 190 10.69 0.60 11.02
CA CYS A 190 11.29 0.52 9.68
C CYS A 190 12.04 -0.79 9.47
N LYS A 191 12.81 -1.21 10.46
CA LYS A 191 13.57 -2.49 10.44
C LYS A 191 12.62 -3.69 10.41
N GLU A 192 11.58 -3.73 11.23
CA GLU A 192 10.59 -4.81 11.24
C GLU A 192 9.85 -4.93 9.90
N ILE A 193 9.49 -3.79 9.28
CA ILE A 193 8.92 -3.79 7.93
C ILE A 193 9.90 -4.44 6.95
N GLN A 194 11.16 -4.03 6.96
CA GLN A 194 12.19 -4.57 6.07
C GLN A 194 12.38 -6.08 6.25
N GLU A 195 12.51 -6.54 7.49
CA GLU A 195 12.66 -7.97 7.83
C GLU A 195 11.44 -8.78 7.37
N THR A 196 10.23 -8.24 7.52
CA THR A 196 8.99 -8.87 7.05
C THR A 196 9.00 -9.06 5.53
N PHE A 197 9.46 -8.07 4.76
CA PHE A 197 9.56 -8.20 3.31
C PHE A 197 10.65 -9.18 2.88
N PHE A 198 11.77 -9.25 3.60
CA PHE A 198 12.81 -10.27 3.35
C PHE A 198 12.27 -11.69 3.61
N ALA A 199 11.55 -11.87 4.72
CA ALA A 199 10.90 -13.16 5.02
C ALA A 199 9.88 -13.57 3.95
N LEU A 200 9.05 -12.63 3.46
CA LEU A 200 8.10 -12.89 2.37
C LEU A 200 8.81 -13.24 1.06
N ARG A 201 9.89 -12.57 0.72
CA ARG A 201 10.72 -12.88 -0.45
C ARG A 201 11.28 -14.30 -0.36
N ASP A 202 11.88 -14.65 0.78
CA ASP A 202 12.52 -15.94 0.97
C ASP A 202 11.50 -17.10 1.00
N ALA A 203 10.30 -16.84 1.54
CA ALA A 203 9.18 -17.78 1.47
C ALA A 203 8.62 -17.95 0.04
N ALA A 204 8.66 -16.89 -0.76
CA ALA A 204 8.21 -16.91 -2.15
C ALA A 204 9.18 -17.63 -3.11
N ALA A 205 10.44 -17.79 -2.71
CA ALA A 205 11.48 -18.47 -3.48
C ALA A 205 11.48 -20.00 -3.32
N LYS A 206 10.76 -20.51 -2.33
CA LYS A 206 10.54 -21.96 -2.07
C LYS A 206 9.34 -22.48 -2.86
#